data_5a733e34aa24e6f54c80c568636b3524
#
_entry.id   5a733e34aa24e6f54c80c568636b3524
#
_cell.length_a   1.000
_cell.length_b   1.000
_cell.length_c   1.000
_cell.angle_alpha   90.00
_cell.angle_beta   90.00
_cell.angle_gamma   90.00
#
_symmetry.space_group_name_H-M   'P 1'
#
loop_
_entity.id
_entity.type
_entity.pdbx_description
1 polymer ?
#
loop_
_entity_poly.entity_id
_entity_poly.type
_entity_poly.pdbx_seq_one_letter_code
_entity_poly.pdbx_strand_id
1 'polypeptide(L)'
;WGHQIPAYYCEECGHINVSKTQPEKCEKCGSTNLKQDEDTLDTWFSSALWPFSTLGWPNTETEDYKTFYPTNVLVTGFDIITFWVSRMMSQGIEFTGKAPFKDILIHGMVRDSQGRKMSKTLGNGIDPMEIIEEYGADSLRFAVISGTTMGNDIRYMPEKLEQASNFANKMWNATKFIRNNDVEDEDIIKYHTQV
;
A
#
# COMPACT_ATOMS: atom_id res chain seq x y z
N TRP A 1 -11.46 4.80 20.26
CA TRP A 1 -11.69 5.31 18.90
C TRP A 1 -11.46 4.20 17.88
N GLY A 2 -12.44 3.95 17.01
CA GLY A 2 -12.40 2.89 16.01
C GLY A 2 -13.79 2.46 15.57
N HIS A 3 -13.90 1.37 14.80
CA HIS A 3 -15.17 0.79 14.40
C HIS A 3 -15.79 0.07 15.58
N GLN A 4 -16.97 0.54 16.03
CA GLN A 4 -17.69 -0.08 17.12
C GLN A 4 -18.17 -1.49 16.75
N ILE A 5 -18.09 -2.42 17.69
CA ILE A 5 -18.55 -3.78 17.48
C ILE A 5 -20.07 -3.78 17.37
N PRO A 6 -20.68 -4.30 16.29
CA PRO A 6 -22.12 -4.30 16.07
C PRO A 6 -22.82 -5.46 16.80
N ALA A 7 -22.45 -5.69 18.06
CA ALA A 7 -22.99 -6.74 18.90
C ALA A 7 -23.78 -6.13 20.08
N TYR A 8 -24.94 -6.69 20.36
CA TYR A 8 -25.85 -6.26 21.44
C TYR A 8 -26.17 -7.46 22.32
N TYR A 9 -25.75 -7.41 23.56
CA TYR A 9 -25.98 -8.46 24.57
C TYR A 9 -27.32 -8.29 25.20
N CYS A 10 -28.12 -9.35 25.18
CA CYS A 10 -29.39 -9.38 25.93
C CYS A 10 -29.12 -9.70 27.40
N GLU A 11 -29.39 -8.76 28.29
CA GLU A 11 -29.18 -8.94 29.72
C GLU A 11 -30.13 -9.97 30.38
N GLU A 12 -31.23 -10.32 29.70
CA GLU A 12 -32.20 -11.30 30.19
C GLU A 12 -31.82 -12.75 29.85
N CYS A 13 -31.36 -13.02 28.62
CA CYS A 13 -31.11 -14.39 28.15
C CYS A 13 -29.69 -14.64 27.67
N GLY A 14 -28.81 -13.65 27.73
CA GLY A 14 -27.41 -13.76 27.31
C GLY A 14 -27.21 -13.95 25.81
N HIS A 15 -28.25 -13.82 24.98
CA HIS A 15 -28.14 -13.92 23.54
C HIS A 15 -27.42 -12.70 22.95
N ILE A 16 -26.52 -12.92 21.98
CA ILE A 16 -25.81 -11.88 21.25
C ILE A 16 -26.57 -11.59 19.96
N ASN A 17 -27.13 -10.39 19.86
CA ASN A 17 -27.76 -9.91 18.64
C ASN A 17 -26.73 -9.14 17.82
N VAL A 18 -26.57 -9.44 16.54
CA VAL A 18 -25.63 -8.73 15.64
C VAL A 18 -26.45 -7.88 14.67
N SER A 19 -26.27 -6.57 14.74
CA SER A 19 -27.02 -5.65 13.89
C SER A 19 -26.23 -4.36 13.62
N LYS A 20 -26.42 -3.78 12.41
CA LYS A 20 -25.82 -2.48 12.04
C LYS A 20 -26.38 -1.32 12.87
N THR A 21 -27.60 -1.44 13.33
CA THR A 21 -28.29 -0.47 14.17
C THR A 21 -28.81 -1.17 15.43
N GLN A 22 -29.01 -0.42 16.50
CA GLN A 22 -29.53 -0.99 17.74
C GLN A 22 -30.88 -1.69 17.49
N PRO A 23 -30.95 -3.00 17.74
CA PRO A 23 -32.23 -3.73 17.59
C PRO A 23 -33.21 -3.31 18.66
N GLU A 24 -34.50 -3.27 18.31
CA GLU A 24 -35.56 -2.91 19.27
C GLU A 24 -35.77 -4.00 20.31
N LYS A 25 -35.58 -5.26 19.94
CA LYS A 25 -35.84 -6.44 20.80
C LYS A 25 -34.81 -7.53 20.52
N CYS A 26 -34.56 -8.32 21.56
CA CYS A 26 -33.75 -9.53 21.43
C CYS A 26 -34.46 -10.54 20.50
N GLU A 27 -33.73 -11.03 19.52
CA GLU A 27 -34.24 -12.02 18.55
C GLU A 27 -34.64 -13.32 19.19
N LYS A 28 -34.05 -13.68 20.36
CA LYS A 28 -34.30 -14.94 21.03
C LYS A 28 -35.46 -14.88 22.05
N CYS A 29 -35.52 -13.83 22.88
CA CYS A 29 -36.47 -13.76 23.98
C CYS A 29 -37.43 -12.57 23.89
N GLY A 30 -37.26 -11.66 22.94
CA GLY A 30 -38.11 -10.49 22.78
C GLY A 30 -37.88 -9.37 23.80
N SER A 31 -36.90 -9.49 24.71
CA SER A 31 -36.57 -8.45 25.69
C SER A 31 -36.02 -7.21 24.98
N THR A 32 -36.33 -6.03 25.50
CA THR A 32 -35.80 -4.74 25.07
C THR A 32 -34.50 -4.35 25.79
N ASN A 33 -34.10 -5.16 26.80
CA ASN A 33 -32.91 -4.88 27.59
C ASN A 33 -31.67 -5.37 26.89
N LEU A 34 -31.15 -4.54 25.97
CA LEU A 34 -29.99 -4.82 25.11
C LEU A 34 -28.91 -3.82 25.40
N LYS A 35 -27.70 -4.32 25.67
CA LYS A 35 -26.49 -3.52 25.86
C LYS A 35 -25.53 -3.73 24.69
N GLN A 36 -25.14 -2.66 24.00
CA GLN A 36 -24.12 -2.72 22.94
C GLN A 36 -22.76 -3.01 23.54
N ASP A 37 -21.94 -3.74 22.79
CA ASP A 37 -20.53 -3.93 23.09
C ASP A 37 -19.80 -2.57 23.16
N GLU A 38 -19.02 -2.35 24.22
CA GLU A 38 -18.33 -1.08 24.46
C GLU A 38 -16.98 -1.01 23.73
N ASP A 39 -16.48 -2.14 23.26
CA ASP A 39 -15.20 -2.24 22.56
C ASP A 39 -15.31 -1.84 21.08
N THR A 40 -14.18 -1.61 20.49
CA THR A 40 -14.03 -1.32 19.07
C THR A 40 -13.19 -2.41 18.41
N LEU A 41 -13.44 -2.63 17.12
CA LEU A 41 -12.63 -3.54 16.32
C LEU A 41 -11.21 -2.98 16.20
N ASP A 42 -10.23 -3.88 16.17
CA ASP A 42 -8.83 -3.56 15.91
C ASP A 42 -8.68 -2.82 14.57
N THR A 43 -7.77 -1.85 14.53
CA THR A 43 -7.42 -1.11 13.30
C THR A 43 -7.09 -2.04 12.14
N TRP A 44 -6.39 -3.14 12.42
CA TRP A 44 -6.01 -4.12 11.40
C TRP A 44 -7.18 -4.92 10.84
N PHE A 45 -8.33 -4.95 11.53
CA PHE A 45 -9.52 -5.61 11.01
C PHE A 45 -10.02 -4.93 9.73
N SER A 46 -10.26 -3.62 9.78
CA SER A 46 -10.71 -2.88 8.60
C SER A 46 -9.63 -2.76 7.54
N SER A 47 -8.36 -2.63 7.93
CA SER A 47 -7.23 -2.64 7.00
C SER A 47 -7.14 -3.95 6.21
N ALA A 48 -7.54 -5.05 6.79
CA ALA A 48 -7.53 -6.36 6.15
C ALA A 48 -8.68 -6.56 5.14
N LEU A 49 -9.73 -5.74 5.20
CA LEU A 49 -10.82 -5.74 4.20
C LEU A 49 -10.43 -5.04 2.89
N TRP A 50 -9.34 -4.27 2.90
CA TRP A 50 -8.95 -3.38 1.81
C TRP A 50 -8.96 -4.02 0.41
N PRO A 51 -8.44 -5.23 0.18
CA PRO A 51 -8.34 -5.81 -1.17
C PRO A 51 -9.67 -5.98 -1.90
N PHE A 52 -10.78 -6.08 -1.17
CA PHE A 52 -12.09 -6.35 -1.74
C PHE A 52 -13.14 -5.28 -1.36
N SER A 53 -13.03 -4.65 -0.18
CA SER A 53 -14.00 -3.64 0.25
C SER A 53 -13.93 -2.37 -0.60
N THR A 54 -12.74 -1.95 -1.05
CA THR A 54 -12.55 -0.78 -1.92
C THR A 54 -13.09 -0.99 -3.34
N LEU A 55 -13.32 -2.24 -3.73
CA LEU A 55 -13.83 -2.62 -5.03
C LEU A 55 -15.35 -2.82 -5.06
N GLY A 56 -16.02 -2.53 -3.93
CA GLY A 56 -17.47 -2.55 -3.81
C GLY A 56 -18.06 -3.72 -3.02
N TRP A 57 -17.22 -4.67 -2.53
CA TRP A 57 -17.72 -5.75 -1.67
C TRP A 57 -18.50 -5.16 -0.47
N PRO A 58 -19.66 -5.75 -0.07
CA PRO A 58 -20.18 -7.08 -0.42
C PRO A 58 -20.94 -7.17 -1.76
N ASN A 59 -21.10 -6.08 -2.51
CA ASN A 59 -21.64 -6.16 -3.87
C ASN A 59 -20.54 -6.63 -4.84
N THR A 60 -20.56 -7.92 -5.17
CA THR A 60 -19.60 -8.54 -6.09
C THR A 60 -19.91 -8.29 -7.57
N GLU A 61 -21.02 -7.61 -7.85
CA GLU A 61 -21.45 -7.31 -9.23
C GLU A 61 -20.84 -6.02 -9.78
N THR A 62 -20.13 -5.24 -8.97
CA THR A 62 -19.43 -4.04 -9.42
C THR A 62 -18.38 -4.40 -10.49
N GLU A 63 -18.19 -3.52 -11.46
CA GLU A 63 -17.20 -3.70 -12.52
C GLU A 63 -15.77 -3.77 -11.95
N ASP A 64 -15.47 -2.92 -10.97
CA ASP A 64 -14.16 -2.91 -10.29
C ASP A 64 -13.88 -4.23 -9.60
N TYR A 65 -14.86 -4.79 -8.87
CA TYR A 65 -14.67 -6.09 -8.20
C TYR A 65 -14.42 -7.21 -9.21
N LYS A 66 -15.19 -7.25 -10.28
CA LYS A 66 -15.02 -8.29 -11.33
C LYS A 66 -13.69 -8.17 -12.07
N THR A 67 -13.19 -6.95 -12.24
CA THR A 67 -11.96 -6.68 -13.00
C THR A 67 -10.70 -6.85 -12.15
N PHE A 68 -10.72 -6.37 -10.90
CA PHE A 68 -9.51 -6.19 -10.10
C PHE A 68 -9.37 -7.18 -8.93
N TYR A 69 -10.42 -7.95 -8.61
CA TYR A 69 -10.35 -8.95 -7.54
C TYR A 69 -10.42 -10.38 -8.09
N PRO A 70 -9.49 -11.27 -7.72
CA PRO A 70 -8.27 -11.07 -6.93
C PRO A 70 -7.21 -10.24 -7.63
N THR A 71 -6.43 -9.49 -6.86
CA THR A 71 -5.28 -8.72 -7.35
C THR A 71 -4.10 -9.63 -7.75
N ASN A 72 -3.29 -9.21 -8.72
CA ASN A 72 -2.14 -10.01 -9.15
C ASN A 72 -1.00 -9.92 -8.14
N VAL A 73 -0.60 -8.71 -7.76
CA VAL A 73 0.57 -8.47 -6.90
C VAL A 73 0.23 -7.50 -5.77
N LEU A 74 0.55 -7.88 -4.54
CA LEU A 74 0.64 -6.98 -3.40
C LEU A 74 2.09 -6.59 -3.18
N VAL A 75 2.36 -5.30 -2.98
CA VAL A 75 3.69 -4.79 -2.61
C VAL A 75 3.62 -4.23 -1.20
N THR A 76 4.49 -4.71 -0.29
CA THR A 76 4.50 -4.30 1.12
C THR A 76 5.87 -4.47 1.77
N GLY A 77 6.07 -3.80 2.90
CA GLY A 77 7.22 -4.03 3.77
C GLY A 77 7.10 -5.33 4.57
N PHE A 78 8.24 -5.89 4.96
CA PHE A 78 8.27 -7.13 5.75
C PHE A 78 7.70 -6.96 7.18
N ASP A 79 7.69 -5.75 7.72
CA ASP A 79 7.31 -5.47 9.11
C ASP A 79 5.81 -5.60 9.38
N ILE A 80 4.98 -5.60 8.33
CA ILE A 80 3.52 -5.77 8.44
C ILE A 80 2.98 -7.05 7.78
N ILE A 81 3.83 -8.04 7.52
CA ILE A 81 3.40 -9.34 6.98
C ILE A 81 2.34 -9.97 7.89
N THR A 82 2.62 -10.07 9.19
CA THR A 82 1.70 -10.70 10.15
C THR A 82 0.46 -9.86 10.39
N PHE A 83 0.61 -8.55 10.55
CA PHE A 83 -0.52 -7.70 10.93
C PHE A 83 -1.45 -7.38 9.76
N TRP A 84 -0.92 -7.27 8.55
CA TRP A 84 -1.70 -6.85 7.40
C TRP A 84 -1.89 -7.97 6.37
N VAL A 85 -0.80 -8.54 5.86
CA VAL A 85 -0.86 -9.52 4.77
C VAL A 85 -1.61 -10.77 5.19
N SER A 86 -1.25 -11.38 6.33
CA SER A 86 -1.90 -12.60 6.80
C SER A 86 -3.39 -12.38 7.09
N ARG A 87 -3.74 -11.23 7.64
CA ARG A 87 -5.14 -10.87 7.92
C ARG A 87 -5.94 -10.63 6.63
N MET A 88 -5.37 -9.93 5.64
CA MET A 88 -6.01 -9.79 4.32
C MET A 88 -6.26 -11.15 3.66
N MET A 89 -5.29 -12.07 3.74
CA MET A 89 -5.44 -13.42 3.20
C MET A 89 -6.55 -14.21 3.91
N SER A 90 -6.54 -14.21 5.25
CA SER A 90 -7.55 -14.93 6.05
C SER A 90 -8.96 -14.37 5.79
N GLN A 91 -9.12 -13.06 5.85
CA GLN A 91 -10.42 -12.42 5.62
C GLN A 91 -10.86 -12.53 4.15
N GLY A 92 -9.94 -12.41 3.20
CA GLY A 92 -10.23 -12.59 1.79
C GLY A 92 -10.79 -13.99 1.50
N ILE A 93 -10.13 -15.02 2.02
CA ILE A 93 -10.61 -16.41 1.88
C ILE A 93 -11.94 -16.63 2.57
N GLU A 94 -12.09 -16.13 3.82
CA GLU A 94 -13.32 -16.30 4.60
C GLU A 94 -14.53 -15.61 3.93
N PHE A 95 -14.37 -14.37 3.49
CA PHE A 95 -15.50 -13.57 3.00
C PHE A 95 -15.78 -13.73 1.51
N THR A 96 -14.78 -14.11 0.71
CA THR A 96 -14.92 -14.18 -0.75
C THR A 96 -14.67 -15.55 -1.34
N GLY A 97 -14.15 -16.50 -0.54
CA GLY A 97 -13.74 -17.83 -1.00
C GLY A 97 -12.47 -17.84 -1.85
N LYS A 98 -11.75 -16.72 -1.98
CA LYS A 98 -10.58 -16.59 -2.84
C LYS A 98 -9.42 -15.90 -2.11
N ALA A 99 -8.18 -16.35 -2.40
CA ALA A 99 -6.99 -15.62 -1.96
C ALA A 99 -6.95 -14.24 -2.65
N PRO A 100 -6.72 -13.15 -1.89
CA PRO A 100 -6.82 -11.79 -2.43
C PRO A 100 -5.69 -11.41 -3.39
N PHE A 101 -4.56 -12.10 -3.34
CA PHE A 101 -3.38 -11.85 -4.19
C PHE A 101 -2.81 -13.16 -4.71
N LYS A 102 -2.20 -13.09 -5.90
CA LYS A 102 -1.42 -14.18 -6.46
C LYS A 102 0.01 -14.18 -5.92
N ASP A 103 0.64 -13.01 -5.96
CA ASP A 103 2.04 -12.82 -5.58
C ASP A 103 2.15 -11.70 -4.53
N ILE A 104 3.13 -11.80 -3.64
CA ILE A 104 3.43 -10.78 -2.63
C ILE A 104 4.90 -10.39 -2.78
N LEU A 105 5.13 -9.15 -3.21
CA LEU A 105 6.46 -8.56 -3.30
C LEU A 105 6.78 -7.86 -1.97
N ILE A 106 7.80 -8.37 -1.28
CA ILE A 106 8.24 -7.80 -0.01
C ILE A 106 9.48 -6.96 -0.25
N HIS A 107 9.36 -5.65 0.00
CA HIS A 107 10.48 -4.71 -0.10
C HIS A 107 11.15 -4.47 1.25
N GLY A 108 12.41 -4.05 1.22
CA GLY A 108 13.14 -3.59 2.40
C GLY A 108 12.67 -2.21 2.88
N MET A 109 13.18 -1.80 4.04
CA MET A 109 12.86 -0.50 4.65
C MET A 109 13.96 0.51 4.37
N VAL A 110 13.59 1.78 4.30
CA VAL A 110 14.55 2.89 4.28
C VAL A 110 14.98 3.18 5.71
N ARG A 111 16.29 3.11 5.96
CA ARG A 111 16.91 3.40 7.25
C ARG A 111 17.66 4.72 7.19
N ASP A 112 17.90 5.32 8.34
CA ASP A 112 18.75 6.52 8.40
C ASP A 112 20.20 6.24 7.98
N SER A 113 21.03 7.27 7.91
CA SER A 113 22.43 7.18 7.51
C SER A 113 23.29 6.26 8.40
N GLN A 114 22.83 6.04 9.66
CA GLN A 114 23.46 5.13 10.61
C GLN A 114 22.89 3.70 10.53
N GLY A 115 21.93 3.45 9.67
CA GLY A 115 21.27 2.14 9.51
C GLY A 115 20.17 1.85 10.53
N ARG A 116 19.71 2.85 11.31
CA ARG A 116 18.62 2.68 12.28
C ARG A 116 17.26 2.83 11.61
N LYS A 117 16.28 2.12 12.11
CA LYS A 117 14.89 2.28 11.66
C LYS A 117 14.43 3.73 11.95
N MET A 118 13.87 4.38 10.95
CA MET A 118 13.28 5.71 11.11
C MET A 118 12.01 5.61 11.97
N SER A 119 11.88 6.47 12.96
CA SER A 119 10.69 6.54 13.82
C SER A 119 10.44 7.97 14.28
N LYS A 120 9.16 8.27 14.57
CA LYS A 120 8.77 9.57 15.15
C LYS A 120 9.43 9.82 16.49
N THR A 121 9.59 8.76 17.29
CA THR A 121 10.20 8.82 18.63
C THR A 121 11.68 9.19 18.59
N LEU A 122 12.41 8.69 17.59
CA LEU A 122 13.83 9.02 17.41
C LEU A 122 14.06 10.34 16.68
N GLY A 123 13.02 10.92 16.07
CA GLY A 123 13.15 12.16 15.31
C GLY A 123 14.10 12.07 14.11
N ASN A 124 14.37 10.85 13.64
CA ASN A 124 15.29 10.59 12.52
C ASN A 124 14.56 10.33 11.19
N GLY A 125 13.26 10.63 11.15
CA GLY A 125 12.48 10.61 9.92
C GLY A 125 12.89 11.76 9.00
N ILE A 126 12.85 11.50 7.71
CA ILE A 126 13.15 12.51 6.67
C ILE A 126 11.85 12.77 5.93
N ASP A 127 11.50 14.05 5.82
CA ASP A 127 10.31 14.44 5.07
C ASP A 127 10.61 14.34 3.57
N PRO A 128 9.91 13.48 2.83
CA PRO A 128 10.10 13.37 1.39
C PRO A 128 9.75 14.66 0.64
N MET A 129 8.91 15.54 1.21
CA MET A 129 8.54 16.80 0.56
C MET A 129 9.71 17.77 0.54
N GLU A 130 10.51 17.86 1.62
CA GLU A 130 11.72 18.68 1.66
C GLU A 130 12.73 18.22 0.59
N ILE A 131 12.87 16.90 0.41
CA ILE A 131 13.74 16.34 -0.62
C ILE A 131 13.23 16.65 -2.03
N ILE A 132 11.92 16.59 -2.24
CA ILE A 132 11.31 16.91 -3.53
C ILE A 132 11.50 18.39 -3.88
N GLU A 133 11.41 19.28 -2.91
CA GLU A 133 11.67 20.70 -3.12
C GLU A 133 13.13 20.98 -3.52
N GLU A 134 14.08 20.25 -2.93
CA GLU A 134 15.52 20.46 -3.18
C GLU A 134 16.00 19.74 -4.46
N TYR A 135 15.65 18.46 -4.66
CA TYR A 135 16.22 17.62 -5.73
C TYR A 135 15.21 17.24 -6.82
N GLY A 136 13.93 17.49 -6.63
CA GLY A 136 12.85 17.04 -7.51
C GLY A 136 12.37 15.62 -7.23
N ALA A 137 11.11 15.36 -7.59
CA ALA A 137 10.44 14.07 -7.36
C ALA A 137 11.13 12.91 -8.09
N ASP A 138 11.60 13.12 -9.29
CA ASP A 138 12.27 12.07 -10.10
C ASP A 138 13.57 11.61 -9.45
N SER A 139 14.34 12.54 -8.89
CA SER A 139 15.58 12.22 -8.17
C SER A 139 15.33 11.38 -6.94
N LEU A 140 14.32 11.72 -6.13
CA LEU A 140 13.93 10.93 -4.97
C LEU A 140 13.49 9.53 -5.38
N ARG A 141 12.58 9.42 -6.35
CA ARG A 141 12.06 8.13 -6.83
C ARG A 141 13.18 7.24 -7.38
N PHE A 142 14.07 7.81 -8.17
CA PHE A 142 15.20 7.06 -8.71
C PHE A 142 16.19 6.63 -7.63
N ALA A 143 16.48 7.50 -6.65
CA ALA A 143 17.40 7.19 -5.56
C ALA A 143 16.92 6.04 -4.66
N VAL A 144 15.61 5.95 -4.40
CA VAL A 144 15.04 4.87 -3.54
C VAL A 144 14.91 3.54 -4.29
N ILE A 145 14.88 3.53 -5.61
CA ILE A 145 14.76 2.30 -6.41
C ILE A 145 16.12 1.82 -6.88
N SER A 146 17.04 2.74 -7.24
CA SER A 146 18.33 2.38 -7.80
C SER A 146 19.24 1.71 -6.77
N GLY A 147 19.81 0.57 -7.16
CA GLY A 147 20.72 -0.20 -6.30
C GLY A 147 20.03 -0.94 -5.15
N THR A 148 18.70 -1.08 -5.19
CA THR A 148 17.97 -1.93 -4.24
C THR A 148 17.93 -3.36 -4.72
N THR A 149 18.10 -4.30 -3.79
CA THR A 149 17.78 -5.70 -3.99
C THR A 149 16.54 -6.07 -3.19
N MET A 150 15.70 -6.95 -3.74
CA MET A 150 14.47 -7.37 -3.06
C MET A 150 14.75 -7.85 -1.63
N GLY A 151 13.92 -7.40 -0.68
CA GLY A 151 13.99 -7.80 0.73
C GLY A 151 15.11 -7.16 1.55
N ASN A 152 15.99 -6.39 0.94
CA ASN A 152 17.07 -5.72 1.67
C ASN A 152 16.73 -4.28 1.99
N ASP A 153 17.09 -3.87 3.22
CA ASP A 153 16.97 -2.49 3.65
C ASP A 153 17.99 -1.60 2.92
N ILE A 154 17.59 -0.35 2.68
CA ILE A 154 18.49 0.67 2.12
C ILE A 154 18.80 1.72 3.18
N ARG A 155 20.02 2.24 3.16
CA ARG A 155 20.37 3.41 3.95
C ARG A 155 20.11 4.68 3.13
N TYR A 156 19.44 5.63 3.76
CA TYR A 156 19.34 6.97 3.23
C TYR A 156 20.72 7.62 3.23
N MET A 157 21.17 8.04 2.06
CA MET A 157 22.43 8.73 1.84
C MET A 157 22.18 9.93 0.92
N PRO A 158 22.41 11.17 1.38
CA PRO A 158 22.24 12.38 0.56
C PRO A 158 22.99 12.31 -0.78
N GLU A 159 24.16 11.69 -0.80
CA GLU A 159 24.97 11.54 -2.00
C GLU A 159 24.26 10.74 -3.11
N LYS A 160 23.37 9.83 -2.73
CA LYS A 160 22.54 9.10 -3.73
C LYS A 160 21.51 9.99 -4.39
N LEU A 161 20.97 10.97 -3.66
CA LEU A 161 20.04 11.95 -4.22
C LEU A 161 20.73 12.86 -5.23
N GLU A 162 21.92 13.34 -4.88
CA GLU A 162 22.73 14.14 -5.79
C GLU A 162 23.10 13.36 -7.07
N GLN A 163 23.52 12.10 -6.93
CA GLN A 163 23.79 11.21 -8.07
C GLN A 163 22.53 11.00 -8.93
N ALA A 164 21.37 10.81 -8.31
CA ALA A 164 20.10 10.64 -9.01
C ALA A 164 19.71 11.92 -9.78
N SER A 165 19.86 13.09 -9.17
CA SER A 165 19.63 14.39 -9.80
C SER A 165 20.55 14.62 -10.98
N ASN A 166 21.83 14.34 -10.82
CA ASN A 166 22.82 14.45 -11.88
C ASN A 166 22.52 13.49 -13.04
N PHE A 167 22.04 12.27 -12.73
CA PHE A 167 21.63 11.32 -13.75
C PHE A 167 20.40 11.80 -14.52
N ALA A 168 19.38 12.31 -13.84
CA ALA A 168 18.20 12.89 -14.47
C ALA A 168 18.55 14.05 -15.40
N ASN A 169 19.41 14.96 -14.93
CA ASN A 169 19.92 16.07 -15.72
C ASN A 169 20.72 15.60 -16.95
N LYS A 170 21.54 14.55 -16.80
CA LYS A 170 22.28 13.96 -17.92
C LYS A 170 21.32 13.41 -18.99
N MET A 171 20.27 12.67 -18.58
CA MET A 171 19.26 12.16 -19.49
C MET A 171 18.52 13.29 -20.22
N TRP A 172 18.13 14.31 -19.48
CA TRP A 172 17.48 15.48 -20.05
C TRP A 172 18.33 16.18 -21.10
N ASN A 173 19.61 16.47 -20.78
CA ASN A 173 20.51 17.15 -21.68
C ASN A 173 20.87 16.30 -22.91
N ALA A 174 21.05 15.00 -22.74
CA ALA A 174 21.26 14.08 -23.87
C ALA A 174 20.07 14.08 -24.84
N THR A 175 18.87 14.00 -24.29
CA THR A 175 17.61 14.03 -25.10
C THR A 175 17.47 15.39 -25.81
N LYS A 176 17.78 16.48 -25.12
CA LYS A 176 17.75 17.83 -25.73
C LYS A 176 18.77 17.97 -26.85
N PHE A 177 19.97 17.42 -26.64
CA PHE A 177 21.00 17.40 -27.68
C PHE A 177 20.56 16.64 -28.93
N ILE A 178 19.99 15.44 -28.76
CA ILE A 178 19.47 14.63 -29.87
C ILE A 178 18.38 15.39 -30.62
N ARG A 179 17.41 15.96 -29.90
CA ARG A 179 16.33 16.72 -30.52
C ARG A 179 16.74 17.98 -31.25
N ASN A 180 17.82 18.60 -30.83
CA ASN A 180 18.37 19.83 -31.48
C ASN A 180 19.26 19.52 -32.70
N ASN A 181 19.66 18.26 -32.84
CA ASN A 181 20.43 17.78 -33.97
C ASN A 181 19.59 16.77 -34.73
N ASP A 182 18.56 17.26 -35.43
CA ASP A 182 17.71 16.43 -36.28
C ASP A 182 18.57 15.77 -37.36
N VAL A 183 18.62 14.45 -37.32
CA VAL A 183 19.24 13.62 -38.33
C VAL A 183 18.11 13.18 -39.25
N GLU A 184 18.19 13.53 -40.53
CA GLU A 184 17.21 13.08 -41.52
C GLU A 184 17.26 11.55 -41.64
N ASP A 185 16.12 10.91 -41.90
CA ASP A 185 15.98 9.45 -41.98
C ASP A 185 16.96 8.81 -42.97
N GLU A 186 17.36 9.54 -44.01
CA GLU A 186 18.36 9.11 -44.99
C GLU A 186 19.76 8.90 -44.36
N ASP A 187 20.16 9.67 -43.38
CA ASP A 187 21.45 9.53 -42.71
C ASP A 187 21.46 8.31 -41.74
N ILE A 188 20.34 7.99 -41.14
CA ILE A 188 20.20 6.80 -40.30
C ILE A 188 20.35 5.52 -41.12
N ILE A 189 19.79 5.50 -42.32
CA ILE A 189 19.85 4.35 -43.26
C ILE A 189 21.29 4.13 -43.73
N LYS A 190 22.06 5.19 -44.00
CA LYS A 190 23.49 5.10 -44.38
C LYS A 190 24.35 4.46 -43.30
N TYR A 191 24.15 4.78 -42.02
CA TYR A 191 24.91 4.17 -40.93
C TYR A 191 24.61 2.69 -40.72
N HIS A 192 23.37 2.26 -40.90
CA HIS A 192 22.99 0.84 -40.79
C HIS A 192 23.39 -0.04 -41.94
N THR A 193 23.75 0.53 -43.10
CA THR A 193 24.21 -0.22 -44.27
C THR A 193 25.75 -0.36 -44.35
N GLN A 194 26.49 0.21 -43.39
CA GLN A 194 27.96 0.14 -43.34
C GLN A 194 28.52 -0.77 -42.22
N VAL A 195 27.68 -1.50 -41.49
CA VAL A 195 28.06 -2.50 -40.47
C VAL A 195 27.73 -3.95 -40.97
#